data_83a268ad7c1324f4e9f93124d9bace4b
#
_entry.id   83a268ad7c1324f4e9f93124d9bace4b
#
_cell.length_a   1.000
_cell.length_b   1.000
_cell.length_c   1.000
_cell.angle_alpha   90.00
_cell.angle_beta   90.00
_cell.angle_gamma   90.00
#
_symmetry.space_group_name_H-M   'P 1'
#
loop_
_entity.id
_entity.type
_entity.pdbx_description
1 polymer ?
#
loop_
_entity_poly.entity_id
_entity_poly.type
_entity_poly.pdbx_seq_one_letter_code
_entity_poly.pdbx_strand_id
1 'polypeptide(L)'
;MKHKIIKKTLLTIGISLSIVNSHLSIAQRSLGVSGLLNIPSADMQEDGTFMAGGNYLPQEMLPQEWGYNSGNYFVNLTFLPFMEVAYRCTLLKVESTGKWNQDRSVSLRLRPLKEGKWWPSVVIGSNDLLTTGELNPFLDSGGNRYFSSVYAVGTKHFGFYGHDIGVTVGG
;
A
#
# COMPACT_ATOMS: atom_id res chain seq x y z
N MET A 1 1.28 -7.40 -40.12
CA MET A 1 1.55 -8.67 -39.40
C MET A 1 2.31 -8.47 -38.09
N LYS A 2 3.37 -7.65 -38.03
CA LYS A 2 4.17 -7.41 -36.81
C LYS A 2 3.36 -6.86 -35.60
N HIS A 3 2.42 -5.93 -35.80
CA HIS A 3 1.60 -5.36 -34.72
C HIS A 3 0.66 -6.38 -34.03
N LYS A 4 0.17 -7.39 -34.74
CA LYS A 4 -0.68 -8.46 -34.18
C LYS A 4 0.13 -9.41 -33.29
N ILE A 5 1.39 -9.66 -33.64
CA ILE A 5 2.29 -10.53 -32.90
C ILE A 5 2.68 -9.86 -31.57
N ILE A 6 3.05 -8.58 -31.61
CA ILE A 6 3.42 -7.81 -30.42
C ILE A 6 2.27 -7.75 -29.39
N LYS A 7 1.02 -7.52 -29.85
CA LYS A 7 -0.16 -7.52 -28.97
C LYS A 7 -0.42 -8.88 -28.32
N LYS A 8 -0.26 -9.97 -29.07
CA LYS A 8 -0.42 -11.32 -28.52
C LYS A 8 0.67 -11.65 -27.51
N THR A 9 1.92 -11.29 -27.78
CA THR A 9 3.05 -11.51 -26.86
C THR A 9 2.89 -10.71 -25.57
N LEU A 10 2.50 -9.44 -25.63
CA LEU A 10 2.21 -8.61 -24.46
C LEU A 10 1.04 -9.16 -23.63
N LEU A 11 -0.02 -9.64 -24.30
CA LEU A 11 -1.15 -10.26 -23.60
C LEU A 11 -0.75 -11.56 -22.91
N THR A 12 0.08 -12.40 -23.57
CA THR A 12 0.56 -13.65 -22.98
C THR A 12 1.49 -13.40 -21.80
N ILE A 13 2.38 -12.40 -21.86
CA ILE A 13 3.24 -12.00 -20.74
C ILE A 13 2.39 -11.47 -19.58
N GLY A 14 1.38 -10.63 -19.85
CA GLY A 14 0.47 -10.12 -18.84
C GLY A 14 -0.30 -11.23 -18.11
N ILE A 15 -0.81 -12.22 -18.85
CA ILE A 15 -1.51 -13.38 -18.28
C ILE A 15 -0.54 -14.27 -17.50
N SER A 16 0.69 -14.48 -17.99
CA SER A 16 1.69 -15.29 -17.31
C SER A 16 2.15 -14.65 -15.99
N LEU A 17 2.30 -13.32 -15.92
CA LEU A 17 2.57 -12.62 -14.67
C LEU A 17 1.43 -12.75 -13.64
N SER A 18 0.17 -12.84 -14.11
CA SER A 18 -0.99 -13.00 -13.23
C SER A 18 -1.10 -14.39 -12.60
N ILE A 19 -0.54 -15.41 -13.24
CA ILE A 19 -0.64 -16.81 -12.79
C ILE A 19 0.44 -17.17 -11.76
N VAL A 20 1.56 -16.46 -11.74
CA VAL A 20 2.71 -16.78 -10.86
C VAL A 20 2.47 -16.39 -9.39
N ASN A 21 1.43 -15.59 -9.08
CA ASN A 21 1.15 -15.09 -7.73
C ASN A 21 -0.14 -15.63 -7.09
N SER A 22 -0.55 -16.86 -7.37
CA SER A 22 -1.77 -17.43 -6.78
C SER A 22 -1.61 -17.99 -5.35
N HIS A 23 -0.50 -17.78 -4.69
CA HIS A 23 -0.30 -18.20 -3.32
C HIS A 23 -0.20 -16.99 -2.39
N LEU A 24 -1.25 -16.79 -1.58
CA LEU A 24 -1.40 -15.76 -0.56
C LEU A 24 -1.60 -14.33 -1.12
N SER A 25 -2.81 -14.07 -1.58
CA SER A 25 -3.27 -12.70 -1.82
C SER A 25 -3.47 -11.97 -0.49
N ILE A 26 -2.41 -11.46 0.10
CA ILE A 26 -2.57 -10.47 1.16
C ILE A 26 -3.12 -9.21 0.50
N ALA A 27 -4.23 -8.72 1.00
CA ALA A 27 -4.86 -7.52 0.47
C ALA A 27 -3.88 -6.34 0.56
N GLN A 28 -3.82 -5.55 -0.49
CA GLN A 28 -2.97 -4.38 -0.58
C GLN A 28 -3.80 -3.12 -0.41
N ARG A 29 -3.32 -2.22 0.45
CA ARG A 29 -3.94 -0.91 0.64
C ARG A 29 -3.76 -0.03 -0.61
N SER A 30 -4.68 0.89 -0.79
CA SER A 30 -4.59 1.92 -1.84
C SER A 30 -3.29 2.75 -1.77
N LEU A 31 -2.63 2.79 -0.63
CA LEU A 31 -1.36 3.48 -0.39
C LEU A 31 -0.10 2.63 -0.67
N GLY A 32 -0.25 1.40 -1.16
CA GLY A 32 0.87 0.56 -1.59
C GLY A 32 1.51 -0.31 -0.50
N VAL A 33 1.02 -0.28 0.72
CA VAL A 33 1.45 -1.18 1.81
C VAL A 33 0.45 -2.32 2.01
N SER A 34 0.86 -3.40 2.68
CA SER A 34 -0.04 -4.51 3.02
C SER A 34 -1.15 -4.06 3.97
N GLY A 35 -2.34 -4.62 3.83
CA GLY A 35 -3.50 -4.32 4.66
C GLY A 35 -4.81 -4.42 3.90
N LEU A 36 -5.92 -4.09 4.53
CA LEU A 36 -7.22 -3.96 3.89
C LEU A 36 -7.26 -2.70 3.03
N LEU A 37 -8.20 -2.57 2.12
CA LEU A 37 -8.21 -1.53 1.08
C LEU A 37 -7.83 -0.10 1.58
N ASN A 38 -8.43 0.35 2.67
CA ASN A 38 -8.15 1.67 3.26
C ASN A 38 -7.74 1.61 4.74
N ILE A 39 -7.78 0.44 5.36
CA ILE A 39 -7.52 0.23 6.78
C ILE A 39 -6.23 -0.58 6.92
N PRO A 40 -5.29 -0.19 7.79
CA PRO A 40 -4.12 -1.01 8.06
C PRO A 40 -4.52 -2.31 8.78
N SER A 41 -3.82 -3.41 8.46
CA SER A 41 -3.87 -4.66 9.23
C SER A 41 -2.46 -5.01 9.70
N ALA A 42 -2.34 -5.95 10.63
CA ALA A 42 -1.04 -6.44 11.05
C ALA A 42 -0.51 -7.58 10.17
N ASP A 43 -1.18 -7.85 9.04
CA ASP A 43 -0.68 -8.79 8.04
C ASP A 43 0.48 -8.16 7.28
N MET A 44 1.49 -8.95 7.05
CA MET A 44 2.66 -8.57 6.25
C MET A 44 2.97 -9.68 5.25
N GLN A 45 3.48 -9.29 4.10
CA GLN A 45 3.99 -10.22 3.09
C GLN A 45 5.13 -11.08 3.68
N GLU A 46 5.41 -12.17 3.00
CA GLU A 46 6.57 -13.00 3.33
C GLU A 46 7.89 -12.26 3.06
N ASP A 47 8.92 -12.66 3.78
CA ASP A 47 10.27 -12.12 3.59
C ASP A 47 10.75 -12.28 2.13
N GLY A 48 11.36 -11.26 1.60
CA GLY A 48 11.82 -11.22 0.21
C GLY A 48 10.73 -10.92 -0.82
N THR A 49 9.51 -10.62 -0.40
CA THR A 49 8.42 -10.29 -1.33
C THR A 49 8.57 -8.87 -1.86
N PHE A 50 8.56 -8.75 -3.18
CA PHE A 50 8.49 -7.49 -3.91
C PHE A 50 7.12 -7.35 -4.57
N MET A 51 6.48 -6.22 -4.38
CA MET A 51 5.23 -5.85 -5.05
C MET A 51 5.37 -4.51 -5.75
N ALA A 52 4.73 -4.39 -6.90
CA ALA A 52 4.57 -3.12 -7.59
C ALA A 52 3.14 -3.00 -8.11
N GLY A 53 2.60 -1.80 -8.08
CA GLY A 53 1.24 -1.58 -8.54
C GLY A 53 0.92 -0.12 -8.74
N GLY A 54 -0.31 0.12 -9.12
CA GLY A 54 -0.86 1.46 -9.25
C GLY A 54 -2.37 1.44 -9.11
N ASN A 55 -2.90 2.56 -8.66
CA ASN A 55 -4.33 2.77 -8.56
C ASN A 55 -4.71 4.18 -8.98
N TYR A 56 -5.97 4.35 -9.27
CA TYR A 56 -6.58 5.64 -9.55
C TYR A 56 -7.64 5.90 -8.50
N LEU A 57 -7.52 7.02 -7.83
CA LEU A 57 -8.45 7.48 -6.80
C LEU A 57 -9.24 8.66 -7.36
N PRO A 58 -10.48 8.47 -7.77
CA PRO A 58 -11.33 9.56 -8.20
C PRO A 58 -11.59 10.52 -7.04
N GLN A 59 -11.82 11.77 -7.37
CA GLN A 59 -12.04 12.87 -6.42
C GLN A 59 -13.11 12.54 -5.38
N GLU A 60 -14.15 11.81 -5.77
CA GLU A 60 -15.28 11.44 -4.91
C GLU A 60 -14.89 10.49 -3.78
N MET A 61 -13.74 9.80 -3.90
CA MET A 61 -13.19 8.89 -2.89
C MET A 61 -12.19 9.57 -1.95
N LEU A 62 -11.86 10.83 -2.21
CA LEU A 62 -10.93 11.61 -1.42
C LEU A 62 -11.69 12.60 -0.54
N PRO A 63 -11.08 13.11 0.54
CA PRO A 63 -11.69 14.19 1.33
C PRO A 63 -12.08 15.37 0.44
N GLN A 64 -13.21 15.99 0.70
CA GLN A 64 -13.79 17.07 -0.14
C GLN A 64 -12.85 18.26 -0.39
N GLU A 65 -11.88 18.45 0.49
CA GLU A 65 -10.85 19.49 0.36
C GLU A 65 -9.87 19.27 -0.81
N TRP A 66 -9.91 18.08 -1.40
CA TRP A 66 -8.94 17.61 -2.38
C TRP A 66 -9.38 17.75 -3.83
N GLY A 67 -10.16 18.55 -4.20
CA GLY A 67 -10.67 18.94 -5.54
C GLY A 67 -10.10 18.27 -6.81
N TYR A 68 -9.37 17.14 -6.77
CA TYR A 68 -8.76 16.53 -7.97
C TYR A 68 -8.64 15.01 -7.90
N ASN A 69 -8.68 14.39 -9.08
CA ASN A 69 -8.37 12.98 -9.25
C ASN A 69 -6.88 12.72 -8.99
N SER A 70 -6.57 11.60 -8.36
CA SER A 70 -5.20 11.21 -8.01
C SER A 70 -4.86 9.85 -8.59
N GLY A 71 -3.69 9.74 -9.18
CA GLY A 71 -3.09 8.46 -9.58
C GLY A 71 -1.92 8.12 -8.67
N ASN A 72 -1.85 6.89 -8.19
CA ASN A 72 -0.72 6.39 -7.43
C ASN A 72 -0.02 5.30 -8.20
N TYR A 73 1.30 5.29 -8.16
CA TYR A 73 2.10 4.10 -8.46
C TYR A 73 3.08 3.87 -7.30
N PHE A 74 3.30 2.62 -6.99
CA PHE A 74 4.08 2.24 -5.82
C PHE A 74 4.90 0.99 -6.06
N VAL A 75 5.94 0.86 -5.27
CA VAL A 75 6.70 -0.36 -5.07
C VAL A 75 6.77 -0.64 -3.57
N ASN A 76 6.70 -1.91 -3.21
CA ASN A 76 6.74 -2.38 -1.84
C ASN A 76 7.70 -3.55 -1.75
N LEU A 77 8.53 -3.54 -0.72
CA LEU A 77 9.47 -4.59 -0.40
C LEU A 77 9.31 -4.99 1.06
N THR A 78 9.03 -6.25 1.29
CA THR A 78 9.13 -6.87 2.61
C THR A 78 10.48 -7.55 2.69
N PHE A 79 11.30 -7.11 3.61
CA PHE A 79 12.61 -7.71 3.87
C PHE A 79 12.84 -7.80 5.36
N LEU A 80 13.43 -8.91 5.77
CA LEU A 80 13.37 -9.37 7.14
C LEU A 80 11.90 -9.63 7.57
N PRO A 81 11.61 -10.67 8.35
CA PRO A 81 10.22 -11.09 8.62
C PRO A 81 9.40 -10.06 9.42
N PHE A 82 9.98 -8.91 9.75
CA PHE A 82 9.38 -7.89 10.60
C PHE A 82 9.36 -6.48 9.99
N MET A 83 9.85 -6.28 8.75
CA MET A 83 9.96 -4.95 8.15
C MET A 83 9.44 -4.91 6.72
N GLU A 84 8.59 -3.94 6.44
CA GLU A 84 8.06 -3.64 5.11
C GLU A 84 8.27 -2.16 4.79
N VAL A 85 8.82 -1.88 3.62
CA VAL A 85 9.06 -0.53 3.12
C VAL A 85 8.34 -0.36 1.79
N ALA A 86 7.59 0.71 1.66
CA ALA A 86 6.94 1.06 0.41
C ALA A 86 7.34 2.45 -0.04
N TYR A 87 7.63 2.58 -1.33
CA TYR A 87 7.76 3.86 -2.00
C TYR A 87 6.52 4.10 -2.86
N ARG A 88 5.93 5.27 -2.74
CA ARG A 88 4.77 5.70 -3.51
C ARG A 88 5.05 7.02 -4.20
N CYS A 89 4.59 7.16 -5.42
CA CYS A 89 4.46 8.44 -6.09
C CYS A 89 3.00 8.70 -6.40
N THR A 90 2.47 9.78 -5.87
CA THR A 90 1.10 10.25 -6.11
C THR A 90 1.14 11.35 -7.16
N LEU A 91 0.36 11.19 -8.20
CA LEU A 91 0.14 12.17 -9.26
C LEU A 91 -1.18 12.89 -9.01
N LEU A 92 -1.11 14.18 -8.80
CA LEU A 92 -2.25 15.05 -8.55
C LEU A 92 -2.46 15.97 -9.76
N LYS A 93 -3.62 15.91 -10.39
CA LYS A 93 -3.96 16.82 -11.49
C LYS A 93 -4.53 18.11 -10.92
N VAL A 94 -3.78 19.20 -11.04
CA VAL A 94 -4.25 20.52 -10.65
C VAL A 94 -5.16 21.09 -11.74
N GLU A 95 -6.45 21.17 -11.48
CA GLU A 95 -7.46 21.58 -12.48
C GLU A 95 -7.22 23.00 -13.01
N SER A 96 -6.85 23.95 -12.15
CA SER A 96 -6.63 25.34 -12.53
C SER A 96 -5.51 25.55 -13.54
N THR A 97 -4.51 24.68 -13.57
CA THR A 97 -3.34 24.79 -14.45
C THR A 97 -3.22 23.62 -15.43
N GLY A 98 -4.01 22.57 -15.26
CA GLY A 98 -3.90 21.32 -16.02
C GLY A 98 -2.58 20.56 -15.80
N LYS A 99 -1.73 21.04 -14.91
CA LYS A 99 -0.43 20.44 -14.61
C LYS A 99 -0.56 19.32 -13.59
N TRP A 100 0.30 18.32 -13.70
CA TRP A 100 0.43 17.27 -12.73
C TRP A 100 1.47 17.64 -11.67
N ASN A 101 1.06 17.61 -10.42
CA ASN A 101 1.97 17.61 -9.29
C ASN A 101 2.33 16.18 -8.91
N GLN A 102 3.53 16.01 -8.35
CA GLN A 102 4.02 14.71 -7.85
C GLN A 102 4.32 14.85 -6.36
N ASP A 103 3.71 13.96 -5.60
CA ASP A 103 4.10 13.72 -4.22
C ASP A 103 4.80 12.37 -4.13
N ARG A 104 6.02 12.36 -3.59
CA ARG A 104 6.86 11.17 -3.43
C ARG A 104 6.96 10.86 -1.94
N SER A 105 6.59 9.68 -1.56
CA SER A 105 6.56 9.30 -0.16
C SER A 105 7.13 7.91 0.08
N VAL A 106 7.66 7.73 1.28
CA VAL A 106 8.12 6.44 1.79
C VAL A 106 7.31 6.09 3.01
N SER A 107 6.78 4.88 3.03
CA SER A 107 6.07 4.30 4.17
C SER A 107 6.89 3.18 4.77
N LEU A 108 6.84 3.06 6.10
CA LEU A 108 7.54 2.04 6.86
C LEU A 108 6.56 1.32 7.77
N ARG A 109 6.67 0.00 7.82
CA ARG A 109 5.92 -0.85 8.75
C ARG A 109 6.88 -1.79 9.48
N LEU A 110 6.70 -1.88 10.77
CA LEU A 110 7.48 -2.78 11.63
C LEU A 110 6.51 -3.69 12.37
N ARG A 111 6.81 -4.99 12.39
CA ARG A 111 6.05 -6.01 13.11
C ARG A 111 6.84 -6.51 14.32
N PRO A 112 6.77 -5.82 15.48
CA PRO A 112 7.46 -6.25 16.69
C PRO A 112 6.94 -7.57 17.25
N LEU A 113 5.69 -7.94 16.95
CA LEU A 113 5.08 -9.18 17.42
C LEU A 113 4.41 -9.92 16.27
N LYS A 114 4.89 -11.11 15.94
CA LYS A 114 4.24 -12.02 15.01
C LYS A 114 3.09 -12.76 15.71
N GLU A 115 2.02 -13.02 15.00
CA GLU A 115 0.89 -13.79 15.51
C GLU A 115 1.32 -15.13 16.09
N GLY A 116 0.82 -15.45 17.27
CA GLY A 116 0.98 -16.73 17.93
C GLY A 116 -0.37 -17.34 18.30
N LYS A 117 -0.34 -18.48 18.98
CA LYS A 117 -1.57 -19.18 19.38
C LYS A 117 -2.52 -18.29 20.21
N TRP A 118 -1.98 -17.51 21.13
CA TRP A 118 -2.75 -16.75 22.12
C TRP A 118 -2.74 -15.23 21.90
N TRP A 119 -1.78 -14.69 21.16
CA TRP A 119 -1.61 -13.26 20.93
C TRP A 119 -1.73 -12.88 19.46
N PRO A 120 -2.19 -11.67 19.17
CA PRO A 120 -2.30 -11.17 17.81
C PRO A 120 -0.92 -10.83 17.21
N SER A 121 -0.85 -10.71 15.91
CA SER A 121 0.20 -9.96 15.24
C SER A 121 0.05 -8.48 15.58
N VAL A 122 1.14 -7.77 15.82
CA VAL A 122 1.14 -6.33 16.05
C VAL A 122 2.06 -5.64 15.06
N VAL A 123 1.56 -4.61 14.42
CA VAL A 123 2.31 -3.76 13.49
C VAL A 123 2.21 -2.30 13.92
N ILE A 124 3.35 -1.63 13.90
CA ILE A 124 3.45 -0.19 14.01
C ILE A 124 3.89 0.31 12.64
N GLY A 125 3.19 1.28 12.09
CA GLY A 125 3.47 1.79 10.76
C GLY A 125 3.36 3.30 10.65
N SER A 126 4.06 3.85 9.69
CA SER A 126 3.92 5.23 9.28
C SER A 126 3.74 5.29 7.77
N ASN A 127 2.68 5.95 7.33
CA ASN A 127 2.54 6.38 5.95
C ASN A 127 3.21 7.73 5.80
N ASP A 128 3.86 7.96 4.66
CA ASP A 128 4.56 9.21 4.37
C ASP A 128 5.57 9.62 5.46
N LEU A 129 6.34 8.64 5.97
CA LEU A 129 7.45 8.86 6.89
C LEU A 129 8.44 9.87 6.29
N LEU A 130 8.70 9.74 4.98
CA LEU A 130 9.43 10.69 4.15
C LEU A 130 8.49 11.12 3.02
N THR A 131 8.31 12.41 2.83
CA THR A 131 7.54 12.95 1.72
C THR A 131 8.25 14.15 1.10
N THR A 132 8.39 14.16 -0.22
CA THR A 132 8.97 15.25 -1.02
C THR A 132 10.21 15.93 -0.39
N GLY A 133 11.07 15.15 0.26
CA GLY A 133 12.33 15.62 0.86
C GLY A 133 12.26 16.00 2.35
N GLU A 134 11.14 15.81 3.01
CA GLU A 134 11.00 16.05 4.45
C GLU A 134 10.89 14.73 5.24
N LEU A 135 11.69 14.64 6.30
CA LEU A 135 11.59 13.57 7.30
C LEU A 135 10.95 14.15 8.56
N ASN A 136 9.63 14.08 8.66
CA ASN A 136 8.98 14.51 9.89
C ASN A 136 7.59 13.89 10.11
N PRO A 137 7.50 12.70 10.73
CA PRO A 137 6.22 12.03 10.96
C PRO A 137 5.36 12.70 12.06
N PHE A 138 5.94 13.55 12.90
CA PHE A 138 5.29 14.04 14.13
C PHE A 138 5.07 15.55 14.19
N LEU A 139 5.71 16.33 13.34
CA LEU A 139 5.60 17.78 13.36
C LEU A 139 4.74 18.27 12.20
N ASP A 140 3.73 19.02 12.53
CA ASP A 140 2.90 19.75 11.58
C ASP A 140 3.68 20.93 11.04
N SER A 141 4.44 20.71 9.98
CA SER A 141 5.28 21.74 9.35
C SER A 141 4.63 22.33 8.10
N GLY A 142 3.31 22.32 8.01
CA GLY A 142 2.58 23.04 6.94
C GLY A 142 2.93 22.62 5.50
N GLY A 143 3.68 21.56 5.33
CA GLY A 143 4.03 20.98 4.03
C GLY A 143 2.87 20.14 3.46
N ASN A 144 2.88 19.92 2.16
CA ASN A 144 1.87 19.15 1.43
C ASN A 144 1.91 17.65 1.78
N ARG A 145 1.52 17.28 2.98
CA ARG A 145 1.46 15.90 3.47
C ARG A 145 0.06 15.35 3.24
N TYR A 146 -0.11 14.69 2.16
CA TYR A 146 -1.42 14.23 1.75
C TYR A 146 -1.93 13.01 2.54
N PHE A 147 -1.07 12.08 2.93
CA PHE A 147 -1.48 10.81 3.56
C PHE A 147 -0.66 10.48 4.81
N SER A 148 0.02 11.46 5.39
CA SER A 148 0.86 11.25 6.56
C SER A 148 0.03 10.74 7.74
N SER A 149 0.41 9.61 8.28
CA SER A 149 -0.20 9.02 9.47
C SER A 149 0.76 8.06 10.14
N VAL A 150 0.63 7.97 11.46
CA VAL A 150 1.27 6.94 12.27
C VAL A 150 0.17 6.11 12.89
N TYR A 151 0.31 4.80 12.91
CA TYR A 151 -0.70 3.90 13.42
C TYR A 151 -0.09 2.69 14.12
N ALA A 152 -0.87 2.10 15.00
CA ALA A 152 -0.58 0.80 15.58
C ALA A 152 -1.80 -0.11 15.45
N VAL A 153 -1.59 -1.33 14.95
CA VAL A 153 -2.68 -2.27 14.70
C VAL A 153 -2.32 -3.66 15.19
N GLY A 154 -3.33 -4.36 15.70
CA GLY A 154 -3.26 -5.77 16.02
C GLY A 154 -4.23 -6.57 15.17
N THR A 155 -3.79 -7.69 14.60
CA THR A 155 -4.63 -8.62 13.83
C THR A 155 -4.51 -10.01 14.42
N LYS A 156 -5.68 -10.66 14.63
CA LYS A 156 -5.77 -12.04 15.08
C LYS A 156 -6.62 -12.85 14.13
N HIS A 157 -6.12 -14.00 13.70
CA HIS A 157 -6.84 -14.94 12.86
C HIS A 157 -7.45 -16.08 13.66
N PHE A 158 -8.66 -16.44 13.27
CA PHE A 158 -9.44 -17.53 13.86
C PHE A 158 -9.92 -18.45 12.75
N GLY A 159 -9.55 -19.71 12.82
CA GLY A 159 -10.10 -20.75 11.93
C GLY A 159 -11.52 -21.13 12.37
N PHE A 160 -12.50 -21.00 11.48
CA PHE A 160 -13.88 -21.37 11.72
C PHE A 160 -14.45 -22.11 10.51
N TYR A 161 -14.80 -23.38 10.69
CA TYR A 161 -15.39 -24.24 9.63
C TYR A 161 -14.64 -24.22 8.29
N GLY A 162 -13.29 -24.25 8.34
CA GLY A 162 -12.46 -24.23 7.13
C GLY A 162 -12.27 -22.84 6.50
N HIS A 163 -12.78 -21.81 7.13
CA HIS A 163 -12.54 -20.40 6.77
C HIS A 163 -11.60 -19.74 7.79
N ASP A 164 -10.81 -18.80 7.32
CA ASP A 164 -9.94 -17.99 8.15
C ASP A 164 -10.53 -16.59 8.31
N ILE A 165 -10.82 -16.22 9.55
CA ILE A 165 -11.46 -14.94 9.90
C ILE A 165 -10.42 -14.08 10.62
N GLY A 166 -9.97 -13.00 9.98
CA GLY A 166 -9.07 -12.01 10.57
C GLY A 166 -9.86 -10.89 11.28
N VAL A 167 -9.54 -10.65 12.54
CA VAL A 167 -10.05 -9.50 13.29
C VAL A 167 -8.91 -8.53 13.52
N THR A 168 -9.10 -7.30 13.07
CA THR A 168 -8.11 -6.23 13.20
C THR A 168 -8.66 -5.10 14.06
N VAL A 169 -7.83 -4.64 15.01
CA VAL A 169 -8.13 -3.50 15.89
C VAL A 169 -6.91 -2.59 15.92
N GLY A 170 -7.13 -1.28 15.85
CA GLY A 170 -6.05 -0.29 15.90
C GLY A 170 -6.51 1.11 15.52
N GLY A 171 -5.55 2.04 15.52
CA GLY A 171 -5.76 3.44 15.16
C GLY A 171 -4.44 4.20 15.04
#